data_d751d8b69d220f23890fdd2bef5f2615
#
_entry.id   d751d8b69d220f23890fdd2bef5f2615
#
_cell.length_a   1.000
_cell.length_b   1.000
_cell.length_c   1.000
_cell.angle_alpha   90.00
_cell.angle_beta   90.00
_cell.angle_gamma   90.00
#
_symmetry.space_group_name_H-M   'P 1'
#
loop_
_entity.id
_entity.type
_entity.pdbx_description
1 polymer ?
#
loop_
_entity_poly.entity_id
_entity_poly.type
_entity_poly.pdbx_seq_one_letter_code
_entity_poly.pdbx_strand_id
1 'polypeptide(L)'
;MDALYRFCAIVAGGALVLISAVIPWGVFTRYVLNSAASWPEPMAILLTIVLTFFGAAACYRAGAHMSVSVLVRTLSPPLRRVIEPFSEGLVALVGVFMVIWGARLVGTTWHQSIAEFPALSVGVTYLPIPVGGAITLLFVAERLLIGRPPQTGEPAPH
;
A
#
# COMPACT_ATOMS: atom_id res chain seq x y z
N MET A 1 -5.67 -16.26 -3.65
CA MET A 1 -5.32 -14.82 -3.65
C MET A 1 -6.33 -13.91 -2.94
N ASP A 2 -7.62 -14.29 -2.81
CA ASP A 2 -8.63 -13.45 -2.12
C ASP A 2 -8.36 -13.25 -0.63
N ALA A 3 -7.78 -14.24 0.04
CA ALA A 3 -7.36 -14.11 1.44
C ALA A 3 -6.27 -13.03 1.61
N LEU A 4 -5.30 -12.96 0.70
CA LEU A 4 -4.24 -11.96 0.73
C LEU A 4 -4.78 -10.55 0.47
N TYR A 5 -5.71 -10.43 -0.48
CA TYR A 5 -6.42 -9.17 -0.73
C TYR A 5 -7.19 -8.69 0.50
N ARG A 6 -7.99 -9.58 1.11
CA ARG A 6 -8.74 -9.27 2.34
C ARG A 6 -7.81 -8.87 3.48
N PHE A 7 -6.69 -9.56 3.63
CA PHE A 7 -5.67 -9.21 4.62
C PHE A 7 -5.15 -7.79 4.39
N CYS A 8 -4.72 -7.45 3.17
CA CYS A 8 -4.25 -6.10 2.84
C CYS A 8 -5.32 -5.04 3.09
N ALA A 9 -6.58 -5.31 2.71
CA ALA A 9 -7.69 -4.38 2.92
C ALA A 9 -8.00 -4.16 4.41
N ILE A 10 -7.98 -5.23 5.22
CA ILE A 10 -8.19 -5.13 6.68
C ILE A 10 -7.04 -4.36 7.34
N VAL A 11 -5.79 -4.65 6.98
CA VAL A 11 -4.62 -3.94 7.52
C VAL A 11 -4.66 -2.47 7.16
N ALA A 12 -4.93 -2.13 5.89
CA ALA A 12 -5.03 -0.75 5.44
C ALA A 12 -6.21 -0.02 6.09
N GLY A 13 -7.39 -0.65 6.15
CA GLY A 13 -8.56 -0.09 6.81
C GLY A 13 -8.35 0.13 8.31
N GLY A 14 -7.73 -0.83 8.99
CA GLY A 14 -7.37 -0.72 10.39
C GLY A 14 -6.38 0.41 10.65
N ALA A 15 -5.34 0.54 9.81
CA ALA A 15 -4.40 1.64 9.89
C ALA A 15 -5.09 3.01 9.70
N LEU A 16 -6.01 3.11 8.74
CA LEU A 16 -6.78 4.35 8.52
C LEU A 16 -7.61 4.75 9.73
N VAL A 17 -8.33 3.80 10.34
CA VAL A 17 -9.13 4.04 11.55
C VAL A 17 -8.23 4.49 12.70
N LEU A 18 -7.08 3.83 12.90
CA LEU A 18 -6.14 4.21 13.94
C LEU A 18 -5.54 5.60 13.72
N ILE A 19 -5.16 5.97 12.49
CA ILE A 19 -4.70 7.32 12.16
C ILE A 19 -5.77 8.35 12.48
N SER A 20 -7.02 8.06 12.11
CA SER A 20 -8.18 8.94 12.37
C SER A 20 -8.46 9.14 13.87
N ALA A 21 -8.01 8.24 14.73
CA ALA A 21 -8.09 8.38 16.18
C ALA A 21 -6.85 9.05 16.79
N VAL A 22 -5.65 8.67 16.33
CA VAL A 22 -4.36 9.12 16.88
C VAL A 22 -4.11 10.59 16.60
N ILE A 23 -4.41 11.07 15.38
CA ILE A 23 -4.16 12.48 15.00
C ILE A 23 -5.02 13.45 15.84
N PRO A 24 -6.36 13.29 15.97
CA PRO A 24 -7.17 14.14 16.83
C PRO A 24 -6.75 14.05 18.31
N TRP A 25 -6.34 12.87 18.78
CA TRP A 25 -5.80 12.72 20.13
C TRP A 25 -4.54 13.56 20.33
N GLY A 26 -3.60 13.54 19.40
CA GLY A 26 -2.39 14.37 19.46
C GLY A 26 -2.69 15.87 19.47
N VAL A 27 -3.69 16.30 18.67
CA VAL A 27 -4.17 17.68 18.67
C VAL A 27 -4.82 18.03 20.02
N PHE A 28 -5.67 17.17 20.54
CA PHE A 28 -6.35 17.37 21.83
C PHE A 28 -5.35 17.50 22.99
N THR A 29 -4.37 16.62 23.08
CA THR A 29 -3.36 16.68 24.15
C THR A 29 -2.53 17.95 24.08
N ARG A 30 -2.20 18.42 22.87
CA ARG A 30 -1.39 19.63 22.67
C ARG A 30 -2.17 20.91 23.02
N TYR A 31 -3.42 21.04 22.58
CA TYR A 31 -4.18 22.30 22.68
C TYR A 31 -5.13 22.37 23.85
N VAL A 32 -5.66 21.25 24.35
CA VAL A 32 -6.61 21.22 25.48
C VAL A 32 -5.89 20.88 26.77
N LEU A 33 -5.04 19.87 26.77
CA LEU A 33 -4.32 19.44 27.99
C LEU A 33 -3.02 20.21 28.22
N ASN A 34 -2.59 21.07 27.29
CA ASN A 34 -1.32 21.79 27.32
C ASN A 34 -0.10 20.87 27.60
N SER A 35 -0.23 19.60 27.24
CA SER A 35 0.77 18.55 27.42
C SER A 35 1.00 17.88 26.08
N ALA A 36 2.05 18.28 25.34
CA ALA A 36 2.38 17.69 24.06
C ALA A 36 2.89 16.26 24.27
N ALA A 37 2.03 15.26 24.02
CA ALA A 37 2.47 13.86 23.91
C ALA A 37 3.39 13.71 22.70
N SER A 38 4.56 13.09 22.85
CA SER A 38 5.53 12.92 21.77
C SER A 38 5.22 11.75 20.82
N TRP A 39 4.43 10.77 21.27
CA TRP A 39 4.19 9.51 20.57
C TRP A 39 3.14 9.56 19.43
N PRO A 40 2.11 10.46 19.38
CA PRO A 40 1.08 10.40 18.34
C PRO A 40 1.62 10.68 16.93
N GLU A 41 2.55 11.60 16.79
CA GLU A 41 3.13 11.98 15.51
C GLU A 41 3.95 10.85 14.88
N PRO A 42 4.93 10.23 15.56
CA PRO A 42 5.63 9.05 15.04
C PRO A 42 4.69 7.87 14.76
N MET A 43 3.70 7.64 15.62
CA MET A 43 2.71 6.57 15.40
C MET A 43 1.89 6.81 14.13
N ALA A 44 1.46 8.05 13.88
CA ALA A 44 0.74 8.39 12.66
C ALA A 44 1.59 8.17 11.40
N ILE A 45 2.88 8.47 11.46
CA ILE A 45 3.83 8.21 10.35
C ILE A 45 3.92 6.70 10.08
N LEU A 46 4.13 5.88 11.12
CA LEU A 46 4.17 4.42 11.01
C LEU A 46 2.91 3.86 10.35
N LEU A 47 1.75 4.26 10.83
CA LEU A 47 0.47 3.82 10.31
C LEU A 47 0.22 4.29 8.87
N THR A 48 0.71 5.49 8.52
CA THR A 48 0.60 6.01 7.15
C THR A 48 1.43 5.18 6.17
N ILE A 49 2.63 4.74 6.57
CA ILE A 49 3.45 3.84 5.76
C ILE A 49 2.72 2.51 5.52
N VAL A 50 2.19 1.90 6.59
CA VAL A 50 1.39 0.66 6.49
C VAL A 50 0.18 0.87 5.57
N LEU A 51 -0.61 1.91 5.79
CA LEU A 51 -1.77 2.26 4.98
C LEU A 51 -1.40 2.40 3.50
N THR A 52 -0.32 3.12 3.20
CA THR A 52 0.08 3.40 1.82
C THR A 52 0.45 2.12 1.08
N PHE A 53 1.32 1.28 1.63
CA PHE A 53 1.83 0.12 0.90
C PHE A 53 0.84 -1.05 0.85
N PHE A 54 0.14 -1.35 1.94
CA PHE A 54 -0.91 -2.37 1.91
C PHE A 54 -2.16 -1.89 1.17
N GLY A 55 -2.51 -0.60 1.30
CA GLY A 55 -3.60 0.01 0.55
C GLY A 55 -3.33 0.02 -0.95
N ALA A 56 -2.12 0.40 -1.38
CA ALA A 56 -1.74 0.37 -2.79
C ALA A 56 -1.82 -1.05 -3.38
N ALA A 57 -1.33 -2.07 -2.66
CA ALA A 57 -1.42 -3.46 -3.08
C ALA A 57 -2.89 -3.94 -3.20
N ALA A 58 -3.75 -3.58 -2.24
CA ALA A 58 -5.17 -3.90 -2.29
C ALA A 58 -5.88 -3.17 -3.45
N CYS A 59 -5.62 -1.87 -3.63
CA CYS A 59 -6.17 -1.08 -4.74
C CYS A 59 -5.74 -1.61 -6.12
N TYR A 60 -4.48 -2.05 -6.24
CA TYR A 60 -4.01 -2.65 -7.49
C TYR A 60 -4.83 -3.89 -7.86
N ARG A 61 -5.06 -4.79 -6.91
CA ARG A 61 -5.86 -6.01 -7.15
C ARG A 61 -7.34 -5.73 -7.38
N ALA A 62 -7.90 -4.75 -6.66
CA ALA A 62 -9.29 -4.31 -6.86
C ALA A 62 -9.53 -3.66 -8.24
N GLY A 63 -8.48 -3.44 -9.03
CA GLY A 63 -8.57 -2.73 -10.32
C GLY A 63 -8.91 -1.25 -10.13
N ALA A 64 -8.73 -0.71 -8.92
CA ALA A 64 -9.04 0.67 -8.56
C ALA A 64 -8.08 1.71 -9.18
N HIS A 65 -7.13 1.30 -10.03
CA HIS A 65 -6.51 2.20 -10.99
C HIS A 65 -7.51 2.58 -12.09
N MET A 66 -8.75 2.93 -11.64
CA MET A 66 -9.87 3.29 -12.51
C MET A 66 -9.55 4.46 -13.45
N SER A 67 -8.72 5.39 -13.03
CA SER A 67 -8.32 6.52 -13.89
C SER A 67 -7.57 6.05 -15.14
N VAL A 68 -6.70 5.05 -15.01
CA VAL A 68 -6.01 4.46 -16.17
C VAL A 68 -6.98 3.58 -16.99
N SER A 69 -7.86 2.82 -16.34
CA SER A 69 -8.81 1.95 -17.05
C SER A 69 -9.88 2.75 -17.81
N VAL A 70 -10.34 3.88 -17.27
CA VAL A 70 -11.26 4.79 -17.99
C VAL A 70 -10.56 5.41 -19.20
N LEU A 71 -9.33 5.89 -19.02
CA LEU A 71 -8.54 6.44 -20.12
C LEU A 71 -8.28 5.37 -21.20
N VAL A 72 -7.91 4.15 -20.79
CA VAL A 72 -7.66 3.04 -21.71
C VAL A 72 -8.92 2.57 -22.45
N ARG A 73 -10.12 2.70 -21.83
CA ARG A 73 -11.41 2.40 -22.48
C ARG A 73 -11.77 3.43 -23.57
N THR A 74 -11.30 4.65 -23.48
CA THR A 74 -11.52 5.69 -24.51
C THR A 74 -10.52 5.62 -25.66
N LEU A 75 -9.46 4.79 -25.53
CA LEU A 75 -8.45 4.62 -26.58
C LEU A 75 -8.85 3.55 -27.61
N SER A 76 -8.34 3.72 -28.83
CA SER A 76 -8.54 2.76 -29.92
C SER A 76 -7.95 1.38 -29.60
N PRO A 77 -8.57 0.28 -30.09
CA PRO A 77 -8.18 -1.10 -29.76
C PRO A 77 -6.69 -1.44 -29.96
N PRO A 78 -5.97 -0.93 -30.98
CA PRO A 78 -4.55 -1.23 -31.15
C PRO A 78 -3.68 -0.57 -30.07
N LEU A 79 -4.04 0.62 -29.61
CA LEU A 79 -3.28 1.37 -28.61
C LEU A 79 -3.43 0.75 -27.22
N ARG A 80 -4.60 0.22 -26.93
CA ARG A 80 -4.90 -0.53 -25.70
C ARG A 80 -4.00 -1.75 -25.52
N ARG A 81 -3.75 -2.51 -26.62
CA ARG A 81 -2.88 -3.71 -26.58
C ARG A 81 -1.42 -3.40 -26.23
N VAL A 82 -0.96 -2.17 -26.45
CA VAL A 82 0.40 -1.74 -26.10
C VAL A 82 0.46 -1.15 -24.70
N ILE A 83 -0.52 -0.32 -24.34
CA ILE A 83 -0.51 0.40 -23.06
C ILE A 83 -0.77 -0.54 -21.87
N GLU A 84 -1.63 -1.55 -22.02
CA GLU A 84 -1.91 -2.50 -20.94
C GLU A 84 -0.65 -3.24 -20.47
N PRO A 85 0.11 -3.96 -21.33
CA PRO A 85 1.31 -4.65 -20.89
C PRO A 85 2.43 -3.69 -20.45
N PHE A 86 2.51 -2.52 -21.03
CA PHE A 86 3.46 -1.48 -20.61
C PHE A 86 3.19 -1.02 -19.18
N SER A 87 1.92 -0.76 -18.83
CA SER A 87 1.51 -0.39 -17.49
C SER A 87 1.79 -1.49 -16.46
N GLU A 88 1.51 -2.76 -16.81
CA GLU A 88 1.82 -3.91 -15.96
C GLU A 88 3.34 -4.04 -15.74
N GLY A 89 4.13 -3.87 -16.79
CA GLY A 89 5.60 -3.88 -16.72
C GLY A 89 6.14 -2.77 -15.82
N LEU A 90 5.54 -1.58 -15.87
CA LEU A 90 5.94 -0.46 -15.01
C LEU A 90 5.64 -0.76 -13.53
N VAL A 91 4.46 -1.30 -13.23
CA VAL A 91 4.09 -1.71 -11.86
C VAL A 91 5.01 -2.82 -11.35
N ALA A 92 5.35 -3.80 -12.20
CA ALA A 92 6.30 -4.85 -11.85
C ALA A 92 7.70 -4.28 -11.56
N LEU A 93 8.17 -3.35 -12.38
CA LEU A 93 9.47 -2.68 -12.18
C LEU A 93 9.51 -1.94 -10.83
N VAL A 94 8.47 -1.16 -10.53
CA VAL A 94 8.34 -0.46 -9.24
C VAL A 94 8.29 -1.46 -8.08
N GLY A 95 7.55 -2.56 -8.22
CA GLY A 95 7.47 -3.62 -7.21
C GLY A 95 8.84 -4.25 -6.92
N VAL A 96 9.61 -4.60 -7.97
CA VAL A 96 10.98 -5.13 -7.82
C VAL A 96 11.89 -4.10 -7.15
N PHE A 97 11.82 -2.85 -7.57
CA PHE A 97 12.57 -1.76 -6.93
C PHE A 97 12.25 -1.65 -5.43
N MET A 98 10.97 -1.66 -5.07
CA MET A 98 10.52 -1.61 -3.67
C MET A 98 11.04 -2.80 -2.85
N VAL A 99 11.04 -4.02 -3.40
CA VAL A 99 11.57 -5.20 -2.70
C VAL A 99 13.06 -5.06 -2.46
N ILE A 100 13.85 -4.75 -3.50
CA ILE A 100 15.31 -4.70 -3.40
C ILE A 100 15.77 -3.55 -2.50
N TRP A 101 15.33 -2.33 -2.79
CA TRP A 101 15.75 -1.15 -2.04
C TRP A 101 15.09 -1.07 -0.67
N GLY A 102 13.84 -1.52 -0.54
CA GLY A 102 13.15 -1.63 0.75
C GLY A 102 13.85 -2.62 1.68
N ALA A 103 14.26 -3.79 1.19
CA ALA A 103 15.02 -4.75 1.98
C ALA A 103 16.38 -4.20 2.43
N ARG A 104 17.09 -3.48 1.56
CA ARG A 104 18.34 -2.77 1.93
C ARG A 104 18.09 -1.71 2.99
N LEU A 105 17.03 -0.91 2.83
CA LEU A 105 16.67 0.13 3.80
C LEU A 105 16.36 -0.47 5.17
N VAL A 106 15.57 -1.54 5.23
CA VAL A 106 15.29 -2.29 6.45
C VAL A 106 16.58 -2.78 7.10
N GLY A 107 17.49 -3.37 6.32
CA GLY A 107 18.78 -3.88 6.82
C GLY A 107 19.67 -2.78 7.41
N THR A 108 19.77 -1.63 6.76
CA THR A 108 20.61 -0.52 7.23
C THR A 108 20.06 0.18 8.46
N THR A 109 18.73 0.20 8.61
CA THR A 109 18.04 0.88 9.72
C THR A 109 17.64 -0.07 10.86
N TRP A 110 17.96 -1.38 10.74
CA TRP A 110 17.54 -2.40 11.70
C TRP A 110 18.03 -2.13 13.14
N HIS A 111 19.24 -1.61 13.28
CA HIS A 111 19.86 -1.33 14.57
C HIS A 111 19.58 0.09 15.12
N GLN A 112 18.81 0.89 14.39
CA GLN A 112 18.41 2.21 14.83
C GLN A 112 17.08 2.11 15.59
N SER A 113 16.99 2.72 16.78
CA SER A 113 15.76 2.82 17.56
C SER A 113 15.05 4.15 17.32
N ILE A 114 13.73 4.14 17.40
CA ILE A 114 12.92 5.36 17.37
C ILE A 114 12.99 5.99 18.76
N ALA A 115 13.28 7.30 18.83
CA ALA A 115 13.47 8.00 20.10
C ALA A 115 12.24 7.89 21.03
N GLU A 116 11.02 7.96 20.46
CA GLU A 116 9.77 7.87 21.18
C GLU A 116 9.36 6.41 21.52
N PHE A 117 9.90 5.44 20.79
CA PHE A 117 9.64 4.01 20.96
C PHE A 117 10.94 3.22 20.95
N PRO A 118 11.74 3.23 22.04
CA PRO A 118 13.06 2.57 22.06
C PRO A 118 13.00 1.05 21.82
N ALA A 119 11.83 0.44 22.06
CA ALA A 119 11.59 -0.99 21.79
C ALA A 119 11.34 -1.30 20.31
N LEU A 120 11.06 -0.27 19.47
CA LEU A 120 10.82 -0.43 18.05
C LEU A 120 12.04 0.02 17.24
N SER A 121 12.53 -0.89 16.40
CA SER A 121 13.55 -0.56 15.42
C SER A 121 12.96 0.29 14.29
N VAL A 122 13.71 1.27 13.82
CA VAL A 122 13.38 2.04 12.60
C VAL A 122 13.21 1.11 11.40
N GLY A 123 13.96 -0.01 11.34
CA GLY A 123 13.80 -1.02 10.29
C GLY A 123 12.41 -1.64 10.24
N VAL A 124 11.74 -1.85 11.38
CA VAL A 124 10.36 -2.36 11.44
C VAL A 124 9.38 -1.38 10.78
N THR A 125 9.62 -0.08 10.90
CA THR A 125 8.82 0.97 10.25
C THR A 125 8.83 0.85 8.73
N TYR A 126 9.96 0.43 8.16
CA TYR A 126 10.13 0.31 6.71
C TYR A 126 9.79 -1.07 6.15
N LEU A 127 9.49 -2.07 7.00
CA LEU A 127 9.04 -3.41 6.58
C LEU A 127 7.84 -3.40 5.62
N PRO A 128 6.84 -2.53 5.76
CA PRO A 128 5.72 -2.48 4.81
C PRO A 128 6.14 -2.21 3.37
N ILE A 129 7.29 -1.58 3.13
CA ILE A 129 7.77 -1.26 1.78
C ILE A 129 8.11 -2.54 1.00
N PRO A 130 9.09 -3.39 1.43
CA PRO A 130 9.40 -4.61 0.71
C PRO A 130 8.26 -5.63 0.74
N VAL A 131 7.49 -5.68 1.83
CA VAL A 131 6.33 -6.59 1.94
C VAL A 131 5.23 -6.17 0.97
N GLY A 132 4.86 -4.89 0.94
CA GLY A 132 3.88 -4.35 -0.01
C GLY A 132 4.33 -4.51 -1.47
N GLY A 133 5.62 -4.29 -1.75
CA GLY A 133 6.22 -4.56 -3.06
C GLY A 133 6.11 -6.02 -3.48
N ALA A 134 6.44 -6.95 -2.59
CA ALA A 134 6.32 -8.39 -2.84
C ALA A 134 4.85 -8.81 -3.09
N ILE A 135 3.91 -8.31 -2.28
CA ILE A 135 2.48 -8.58 -2.47
C ILE A 135 1.99 -8.03 -3.82
N THR A 136 2.42 -6.82 -4.19
CA THR A 136 2.09 -6.22 -5.49
C THR A 136 2.63 -7.07 -6.63
N LEU A 137 3.88 -7.57 -6.54
CA LEU A 137 4.46 -8.47 -7.55
C LEU A 137 3.69 -9.78 -7.66
N LEU A 138 3.21 -10.35 -6.53
CA LEU A 138 2.36 -11.55 -6.55
C LEU A 138 1.05 -11.28 -7.30
N PHE A 139 0.43 -10.12 -7.10
CA PHE A 139 -0.79 -9.75 -7.82
C PHE A 139 -0.54 -9.47 -9.30
N VAL A 140 0.61 -8.89 -9.66
CA VAL A 140 1.02 -8.74 -11.08
C VAL A 140 1.20 -10.12 -11.73
N ALA A 141 1.89 -11.04 -11.05
CA ALA A 141 2.09 -12.40 -11.54
C ALA A 141 0.75 -13.16 -11.68
N GLU A 142 -0.16 -13.05 -10.70
CA GLU A 142 -1.52 -13.62 -10.80
C GLU A 142 -2.23 -13.10 -12.06
N ARG A 143 -2.17 -11.80 -12.31
CA ARG A 143 -2.83 -11.14 -13.43
C ARG A 143 -2.25 -11.55 -14.79
N LEU A 144 -0.93 -11.75 -14.86
CA LEU A 144 -0.26 -12.20 -16.08
C LEU A 144 -0.50 -13.68 -16.38
N LEU A 145 -0.61 -14.54 -15.34
CA LEU A 145 -0.74 -16.00 -15.50
C LEU A 145 -2.19 -16.46 -15.62
N ILE A 146 -3.13 -15.83 -14.90
CA ILE A 146 -4.51 -16.29 -14.76
C ILE A 146 -5.48 -15.36 -15.51
N GLY A 147 -5.06 -14.15 -15.90
CA GLY A 147 -5.90 -13.11 -16.46
C GLY A 147 -6.57 -12.25 -15.38
N ARG A 148 -7.36 -11.28 -15.81
CA ARG A 148 -8.05 -10.37 -14.89
C ARG A 148 -9.10 -11.13 -14.08
N PRO A 149 -9.09 -11.05 -12.75
CA PRO A 149 -10.21 -11.55 -11.95
C PRO A 149 -11.49 -10.79 -12.34
N PRO A 150 -12.67 -11.46 -12.32
CA PRO A 150 -13.94 -10.81 -12.64
C PRO A 150 -14.13 -9.62 -11.69
N GLN A 151 -14.41 -8.45 -12.27
CA GLN A 151 -14.68 -7.24 -11.49
C GLN A 151 -15.99 -7.43 -10.77
N THR A 152 -16.00 -7.36 -9.44
CA THR A 152 -17.21 -7.34 -8.63
C THR A 152 -18.04 -6.11 -9.01
N GLY A 153 -18.98 -6.27 -9.92
CA GLY A 153 -19.86 -5.18 -10.39
C GLY A 153 -20.25 -5.22 -11.86
N GLU A 154 -19.71 -6.14 -12.64
CA GLU A 154 -20.17 -6.32 -14.03
C GLU A 154 -21.37 -7.28 -14.05
N PRO A 155 -22.58 -6.84 -14.49
CA PRO A 155 -23.71 -7.76 -14.65
C PRO A 155 -23.34 -8.82 -15.69
N ALA A 156 -23.68 -10.09 -15.39
CA ALA A 156 -23.45 -11.21 -16.29
C ALA A 156 -24.02 -10.90 -17.69
N PRO A 157 -23.29 -11.22 -18.77
CA PRO A 157 -23.82 -11.06 -20.11
C PRO A 157 -25.05 -11.99 -20.28
N HIS A 158 -26.16 -11.40 -20.65
CA HIS A 158 -27.39 -12.10 -21.03
C HIS A 158 -27.21 -12.79 -22.37
#